data_a2f6580687c54d12c5f7ce2889d2cbc6
#
_entry.id   a2f6580687c54d12c5f7ce2889d2cbc6
#
_cell.length_a   1.000
_cell.length_b   1.000
_cell.length_c   1.000
_cell.angle_alpha   90.00
_cell.angle_beta   90.00
_cell.angle_gamma   90.00
#
_symmetry.space_group_name_H-M   'P 1'
#
loop_
_entity.id
_entity.type
_entity.pdbx_description
1 polymer ?
#
loop_
_entity_poly.entity_id
_entity_poly.type
_entity_poly.pdbx_seq_one_letter_code
_entity_poly.pdbx_strand_id
1 'polypeptide(L)'
;MSQTFYKKGFLALAVATALGVSTFVQADLKIGVAGPMTGANAAFGEQYMKGAQAAADAINKAGGINGEKIKLVAGDDACEPKQAVAVANRLVDQDKVIGVVGHFCSSNTIPASEVYADAGVIMITPGSTNPQVTERGLDAVFRMCGRDDQQGIVAGDYIVDVLKGK
;
A
#
# COMPACT_ATOMS: atom_id res chain seq x y z
N MET A 1 21.14 -47.11 75.67
CA MET A 1 21.73 -47.20 74.38
C MET A 1 20.64 -46.88 73.34
N SER A 2 20.55 -45.61 72.88
CA SER A 2 19.56 -45.19 71.91
C SER A 2 20.29 -44.55 70.72
N GLN A 3 20.15 -45.16 69.55
CA GLN A 3 20.74 -44.64 68.35
C GLN A 3 19.69 -43.85 67.61
N THR A 4 19.91 -42.55 67.51
CA THR A 4 19.07 -41.64 66.76
C THR A 4 19.49 -41.60 65.29
N PHE A 5 18.62 -42.11 64.36
CA PHE A 5 18.85 -42.03 62.92
C PHE A 5 18.48 -40.64 62.42
N TYR A 6 19.49 -39.91 61.91
CA TYR A 6 19.31 -38.65 61.18
C TYR A 6 18.85 -38.96 59.73
N LYS A 7 17.60 -38.69 59.40
CA LYS A 7 17.09 -38.66 58.06
C LYS A 7 17.49 -37.36 57.38
N LYS A 8 18.48 -37.40 56.48
CA LYS A 8 18.81 -36.29 55.58
C LYS A 8 17.74 -36.20 54.50
N GLY A 9 16.84 -35.22 54.58
CA GLY A 9 15.91 -34.90 53.50
C GLY A 9 16.64 -34.09 52.42
N PHE A 10 16.72 -34.66 51.20
CA PHE A 10 17.14 -33.92 50.01
C PHE A 10 15.97 -33.07 49.56
N LEU A 11 16.11 -31.75 49.69
CA LEU A 11 15.18 -30.79 49.07
C LEU A 11 15.61 -30.54 47.64
N ALA A 12 14.96 -31.21 46.66
CA ALA A 12 15.15 -30.96 45.26
C ALA A 12 14.46 -29.65 44.88
N LEU A 13 15.24 -28.59 44.66
CA LEU A 13 14.78 -27.32 44.16
C LEU A 13 14.56 -27.43 42.62
N ALA A 14 13.31 -27.65 42.22
CA ALA A 14 12.94 -27.62 40.80
C ALA A 14 12.86 -26.16 40.33
N VAL A 15 13.89 -25.67 39.66
CA VAL A 15 13.88 -24.39 38.95
C VAL A 15 13.10 -24.57 37.64
N ALA A 16 11.83 -24.24 37.66
CA ALA A 16 11.03 -24.14 36.43
C ALA A 16 11.48 -22.89 35.65
N THR A 17 12.35 -23.08 34.66
CA THR A 17 12.65 -22.04 33.66
C THR A 17 11.41 -21.84 32.78
N ALA A 18 10.58 -20.86 33.14
CA ALA A 18 9.52 -20.37 32.24
C ALA A 18 10.20 -19.65 31.06
N LEU A 19 10.41 -20.40 29.97
CA LEU A 19 10.72 -19.82 28.68
C LEU A 19 9.50 -19.00 28.24
N GLY A 20 9.55 -17.71 28.52
CA GLY A 20 8.57 -16.75 28.01
C GLY A 20 8.67 -16.75 26.50
N VAL A 21 7.75 -17.44 25.83
CA VAL A 21 7.54 -17.29 24.39
C VAL A 21 6.98 -15.89 24.20
N SER A 22 7.88 -14.93 23.93
CA SER A 22 7.48 -13.61 23.48
C SER A 22 6.82 -13.78 22.13
N THR A 23 5.50 -13.82 22.07
CA THR A 23 4.76 -13.66 20.83
C THR A 23 5.00 -12.25 20.37
N PHE A 24 5.94 -12.08 19.42
CA PHE A 24 6.04 -10.83 18.68
C PHE A 24 4.70 -10.65 17.96
N VAL A 25 3.90 -9.71 18.42
CA VAL A 25 2.75 -9.21 17.67
C VAL A 25 3.33 -8.50 16.47
N GLN A 26 3.42 -9.21 15.37
CA GLN A 26 3.91 -8.69 14.11
C GLN A 26 2.82 -7.77 13.56
N ALA A 27 3.17 -6.50 13.38
CA ALA A 27 2.25 -5.51 12.85
C ALA A 27 2.03 -5.77 11.35
N ASP A 28 0.78 -5.68 10.88
CA ASP A 28 0.47 -5.77 9.45
C ASP A 28 1.08 -4.59 8.69
N LEU A 29 1.65 -4.86 7.52
CA LEU A 29 2.07 -3.83 6.57
C LEU A 29 0.84 -3.28 5.85
N LYS A 30 0.47 -2.04 6.12
CA LYS A 30 -0.71 -1.44 5.53
C LYS A 30 -0.37 -0.79 4.19
N ILE A 31 -1.10 -1.15 3.14
CA ILE A 31 -1.04 -0.55 1.81
C ILE A 31 -2.38 0.12 1.52
N GLY A 32 -2.35 1.40 1.21
CA GLY A 32 -3.53 2.14 0.77
C GLY A 32 -3.91 1.76 -0.66
N VAL A 33 -5.21 1.62 -0.92
CA VAL A 33 -5.75 1.53 -2.27
C VAL A 33 -6.74 2.66 -2.45
N ALA A 34 -6.30 3.72 -3.15
CA ALA A 34 -7.04 4.97 -3.29
C ALA A 34 -7.54 5.16 -4.72
N GLY A 35 -8.79 5.54 -4.85
CA GLY A 35 -9.44 5.78 -6.14
C GLY A 35 -10.94 5.92 -6.01
N PRO A 36 -11.67 6.02 -7.12
CA PRO A 36 -13.11 6.20 -7.11
C PRO A 36 -13.81 4.87 -6.75
N MET A 37 -14.04 4.61 -5.47
CA MET A 37 -14.79 3.43 -5.03
C MET A 37 -16.30 3.64 -5.22
N THR A 38 -16.72 4.89 -5.35
CA THR A 38 -18.10 5.30 -5.63
C THR A 38 -18.18 6.25 -6.83
N GLY A 39 -19.41 6.56 -7.30
CA GLY A 39 -19.65 7.48 -8.41
C GLY A 39 -19.48 6.86 -9.79
N ALA A 40 -19.39 7.70 -10.82
CA ALA A 40 -19.39 7.30 -12.24
C ALA A 40 -18.18 6.43 -12.62
N ASN A 41 -17.07 6.55 -11.91
CA ASN A 41 -15.83 5.83 -12.16
C ASN A 41 -15.61 4.64 -11.22
N ALA A 42 -16.61 4.20 -10.46
CA ALA A 42 -16.47 3.15 -9.44
C ALA A 42 -15.90 1.83 -9.96
N ALA A 43 -16.17 1.50 -11.22
CA ALA A 43 -15.62 0.29 -11.86
C ALA A 43 -14.08 0.25 -11.86
N PHE A 44 -13.41 1.40 -11.96
CA PHE A 44 -11.95 1.49 -11.90
C PHE A 44 -11.42 1.29 -10.48
N GLY A 45 -12.10 1.86 -9.47
CA GLY A 45 -11.77 1.63 -8.06
C GLY A 45 -11.92 0.15 -7.68
N GLU A 46 -12.98 -0.51 -8.16
CA GLU A 46 -13.18 -1.95 -7.98
C GLU A 46 -12.04 -2.76 -8.62
N GLN A 47 -11.58 -2.39 -9.84
CA GLN A 47 -10.43 -3.04 -10.49
C GLN A 47 -9.15 -2.87 -9.67
N TYR A 48 -8.90 -1.67 -9.11
CA TYR A 48 -7.75 -1.42 -8.26
C TYR A 48 -7.77 -2.31 -7.01
N MET A 49 -8.91 -2.37 -6.33
CA MET A 49 -9.08 -3.24 -5.17
C MET A 49 -8.87 -4.71 -5.49
N LYS A 50 -9.45 -5.20 -6.58
CA LYS A 50 -9.27 -6.60 -7.02
C LYS A 50 -7.81 -6.93 -7.34
N GLY A 51 -7.13 -6.04 -8.07
CA GLY A 51 -5.72 -6.22 -8.41
C GLY A 51 -4.81 -6.20 -7.18
N ALA A 52 -5.01 -5.23 -6.30
CA ALA A 52 -4.26 -5.12 -5.06
C ALA A 52 -4.51 -6.32 -4.13
N GLN A 53 -5.77 -6.79 -4.03
CA GLN A 53 -6.12 -7.96 -3.22
C GLN A 53 -5.45 -9.23 -3.74
N ALA A 54 -5.49 -9.46 -5.05
CA ALA A 54 -4.82 -10.62 -5.65
C ALA A 54 -3.30 -10.62 -5.37
N ALA A 55 -2.66 -9.46 -5.46
CA ALA A 55 -1.23 -9.31 -5.14
C ALA A 55 -0.97 -9.53 -3.65
N ALA A 56 -1.77 -8.91 -2.77
CA ALA A 56 -1.63 -9.08 -1.33
C ALA A 56 -1.83 -10.54 -0.90
N ASP A 57 -2.82 -11.23 -1.46
CA ASP A 57 -3.08 -12.65 -1.16
C ASP A 57 -1.91 -13.53 -1.59
N ALA A 58 -1.34 -13.30 -2.78
CA ALA A 58 -0.19 -14.05 -3.27
C ALA A 58 1.04 -13.86 -2.36
N ILE A 59 1.35 -12.61 -1.99
CA ILE A 59 2.47 -12.28 -1.10
C ILE A 59 2.24 -12.87 0.29
N ASN A 60 1.03 -12.72 0.83
CA ASN A 60 0.67 -13.23 2.14
C ASN A 60 0.72 -14.76 2.22
N LYS A 61 0.32 -15.44 1.13
CA LYS A 61 0.44 -16.91 1.00
C LYS A 61 1.90 -17.36 0.97
N ALA A 62 2.78 -16.57 0.35
CA ALA A 62 4.22 -16.84 0.33
C ALA A 62 4.94 -16.54 1.66
N GLY A 63 4.24 -16.06 2.68
CA GLY A 63 4.81 -15.77 4.00
C GLY A 63 4.78 -14.29 4.38
N GLY A 64 4.37 -13.41 3.48
CA GLY A 64 4.41 -11.96 3.68
C GLY A 64 5.77 -11.34 3.32
N ILE A 65 5.99 -10.12 3.72
CA ILE A 65 7.26 -9.40 3.55
C ILE A 65 7.99 -9.44 4.90
N ASN A 66 9.13 -10.08 4.95
CA ASN A 66 9.88 -10.33 6.21
C ASN A 66 9.00 -10.98 7.31
N GLY A 67 8.02 -11.78 6.90
CA GLY A 67 7.05 -12.42 7.81
C GLY A 67 5.79 -11.56 8.06
N GLU A 68 5.80 -10.26 7.81
CA GLU A 68 4.64 -9.37 8.00
C GLU A 68 3.63 -9.53 6.87
N LYS A 69 2.35 -9.54 7.24
CA LYS A 69 1.26 -9.66 6.26
C LYS A 69 0.84 -8.31 5.72
N ILE A 70 0.51 -8.27 4.42
CA ILE A 70 -0.06 -7.08 3.80
C ILE A 70 -1.54 -7.00 4.16
N LYS A 71 -1.95 -5.81 4.61
CA LYS A 71 -3.34 -5.43 4.83
C LYS A 71 -3.69 -4.24 3.96
N LEU A 72 -4.75 -4.35 3.17
CA LEU A 72 -5.22 -3.26 2.33
C LEU A 72 -6.15 -2.31 3.09
N VAL A 73 -6.00 -1.02 2.81
CA VAL A 73 -6.83 0.06 3.35
C VAL A 73 -7.45 0.84 2.20
N ALA A 74 -8.77 0.77 2.05
CA ALA A 74 -9.48 1.45 0.99
C ALA A 74 -9.59 2.96 1.23
N GLY A 75 -9.42 3.75 0.17
CA GLY A 75 -9.64 5.19 0.15
C GLY A 75 -10.51 5.61 -1.03
N ASP A 76 -11.77 5.93 -0.75
CA ASP A 76 -12.68 6.43 -1.79
C ASP A 76 -12.49 7.93 -2.00
N ASP A 77 -12.06 8.32 -3.20
CA ASP A 77 -11.89 9.71 -3.60
C ASP A 77 -12.98 10.20 -4.57
N ALA A 78 -13.87 9.31 -5.02
CA ALA A 78 -14.96 9.59 -5.96
C ALA A 78 -14.55 10.41 -7.22
N CYS A 79 -13.27 10.46 -7.58
CA CYS A 79 -12.67 11.38 -8.55
C CYS A 79 -12.82 12.88 -8.19
N GLU A 80 -12.96 13.20 -6.92
CA GLU A 80 -13.07 14.58 -6.42
C GLU A 80 -11.74 15.01 -5.78
N PRO A 81 -11.04 16.04 -6.30
CA PRO A 81 -9.71 16.43 -5.82
C PRO A 81 -9.63 16.74 -4.33
N LYS A 82 -10.64 17.42 -3.77
CA LYS A 82 -10.69 17.72 -2.34
C LYS A 82 -10.81 16.46 -1.50
N GLN A 83 -11.59 15.49 -1.96
CA GLN A 83 -11.76 14.22 -1.29
C GLN A 83 -10.47 13.39 -1.37
N ALA A 84 -9.77 13.43 -2.51
CA ALA A 84 -8.49 12.76 -2.67
C ALA A 84 -7.44 13.23 -1.67
N VAL A 85 -7.33 14.54 -1.44
CA VAL A 85 -6.44 15.11 -0.42
C VAL A 85 -6.85 14.67 0.99
N ALA A 86 -8.14 14.66 1.30
CA ALA A 86 -8.63 14.18 2.60
C ALA A 86 -8.33 12.69 2.81
N VAL A 87 -8.52 11.87 1.77
CA VAL A 87 -8.15 10.44 1.78
C VAL A 87 -6.65 10.27 1.98
N ALA A 88 -5.80 11.04 1.29
CA ALA A 88 -4.36 10.97 1.42
C ALA A 88 -3.92 11.28 2.87
N ASN A 89 -4.40 12.37 3.45
CA ASN A 89 -4.10 12.69 4.85
C ASN A 89 -4.56 11.57 5.81
N ARG A 90 -5.76 11.01 5.62
CA ARG A 90 -6.23 9.91 6.46
C ARG A 90 -5.34 8.67 6.35
N LEU A 91 -4.99 8.26 5.12
CA LEU A 91 -4.13 7.10 4.88
C LEU A 91 -2.76 7.25 5.53
N VAL A 92 -2.18 8.46 5.47
CA VAL A 92 -0.88 8.78 6.08
C VAL A 92 -1.00 8.90 7.60
N ASP A 93 -1.88 9.76 8.10
CA ASP A 93 -1.88 10.18 9.49
C ASP A 93 -2.58 9.21 10.43
N GLN A 94 -3.68 8.59 9.98
CA GLN A 94 -4.50 7.73 10.82
C GLN A 94 -4.21 6.26 10.55
N ASP A 95 -4.23 5.86 9.27
CA ASP A 95 -4.07 4.46 8.89
C ASP A 95 -2.59 4.03 8.91
N LYS A 96 -1.64 4.99 8.77
CA LYS A 96 -0.19 4.74 8.77
C LYS A 96 0.22 3.74 7.68
N VAL A 97 -0.27 3.98 6.45
CA VAL A 97 0.12 3.16 5.31
C VAL A 97 1.58 3.41 4.92
N ILE A 98 2.26 2.37 4.44
CA ILE A 98 3.66 2.46 3.98
C ILE A 98 3.78 2.69 2.47
N GLY A 99 2.69 2.56 1.74
CA GLY A 99 2.62 2.79 0.30
C GLY A 99 1.17 2.87 -0.16
N VAL A 100 0.96 3.43 -1.34
CA VAL A 100 -0.37 3.64 -1.93
C VAL A 100 -0.41 3.19 -3.38
N VAL A 101 -1.39 2.38 -3.73
CA VAL A 101 -1.84 2.10 -5.09
C VAL A 101 -2.99 3.06 -5.40
N GLY A 102 -2.80 3.99 -6.30
CA GLY A 102 -3.79 5.04 -6.61
C GLY A 102 -3.09 6.34 -7.01
N HIS A 103 -3.81 7.42 -7.26
CA HIS A 103 -5.24 7.50 -7.52
C HIS A 103 -5.55 7.19 -9.00
N PHE A 104 -6.84 7.20 -9.39
CA PHE A 104 -7.21 6.97 -10.80
C PHE A 104 -7.23 8.28 -11.61
N CYS A 105 -8.05 9.24 -11.20
CA CYS A 105 -8.17 10.52 -11.87
C CYS A 105 -6.90 11.38 -11.66
N SER A 106 -6.27 11.87 -12.74
CA SER A 106 -5.06 12.70 -12.64
C SER A 106 -5.26 13.96 -11.80
N SER A 107 -6.47 14.57 -11.86
CA SER A 107 -6.85 15.70 -11.03
C SER A 107 -6.83 15.41 -9.53
N ASN A 108 -6.98 14.14 -9.15
CA ASN A 108 -6.91 13.66 -7.78
C ASN A 108 -5.48 13.29 -7.39
N THR A 109 -4.79 12.59 -8.31
CA THR A 109 -3.41 12.13 -8.10
C THR A 109 -2.46 13.29 -7.88
N ILE A 110 -2.59 14.37 -8.67
CA ILE A 110 -1.70 15.52 -8.59
C ILE A 110 -1.69 16.14 -7.17
N PRO A 111 -2.79 16.57 -6.56
CA PRO A 111 -2.74 17.13 -5.21
C PRO A 111 -2.52 16.08 -4.11
N ALA A 112 -3.03 14.86 -4.25
CA ALA A 112 -2.84 13.82 -3.24
C ALA A 112 -1.38 13.35 -3.15
N SER A 113 -0.67 13.32 -4.29
CA SER A 113 0.73 12.89 -4.31
C SER A 113 1.68 13.81 -3.55
N GLU A 114 1.33 15.07 -3.37
CA GLU A 114 2.10 15.99 -2.51
C GLU A 114 2.05 15.54 -1.05
N VAL A 115 0.86 15.18 -0.57
CA VAL A 115 0.69 14.66 0.80
C VAL A 115 1.51 13.40 1.02
N TYR A 116 1.50 12.47 0.06
CA TYR A 116 2.29 11.25 0.17
C TYR A 116 3.80 11.50 0.12
N ALA A 117 4.24 12.38 -0.80
CA ALA A 117 5.66 12.72 -0.94
C ALA A 117 6.20 13.42 0.33
N ASP A 118 5.47 14.37 0.89
CA ASP A 118 5.82 15.06 2.13
C ASP A 118 5.94 14.09 3.33
N ALA A 119 5.13 13.04 3.33
CA ALA A 119 5.16 12.01 4.36
C ALA A 119 6.17 10.87 4.08
N GLY A 120 6.87 10.89 2.94
CA GLY A 120 7.77 9.81 2.53
C GLY A 120 7.08 8.50 2.17
N VAL A 121 5.78 8.56 1.82
CA VAL A 121 4.97 7.40 1.43
C VAL A 121 5.02 7.23 -0.09
N ILE A 122 5.47 6.07 -0.56
CA ILE A 122 5.50 5.77 -2.00
C ILE A 122 4.08 5.65 -2.54
N MET A 123 3.83 6.34 -3.67
CA MET A 123 2.57 6.25 -4.40
C MET A 123 2.81 5.77 -5.83
N ILE A 124 2.04 4.77 -6.27
CA ILE A 124 2.07 4.25 -7.64
C ILE A 124 0.66 4.33 -8.22
N THR A 125 0.48 5.19 -9.23
CA THR A 125 -0.80 5.26 -9.94
C THR A 125 -0.85 4.29 -11.12
N PRO A 126 -1.88 3.43 -11.20
CA PRO A 126 -2.08 2.57 -12.37
C PRO A 126 -2.88 3.23 -13.50
N GLY A 127 -3.44 4.44 -13.32
CA GLY A 127 -4.38 5.01 -14.28
C GLY A 127 -4.24 6.50 -14.61
N SER A 128 -3.45 7.28 -13.86
CA SER A 128 -3.31 8.71 -14.09
C SER A 128 -2.32 9.01 -15.23
N THR A 129 -2.83 9.48 -16.35
CA THR A 129 -2.07 9.64 -17.62
C THR A 129 -1.43 11.01 -17.78
N ASN A 130 -1.86 12.04 -17.03
CA ASN A 130 -1.34 13.39 -17.16
C ASN A 130 0.18 13.46 -16.90
N PRO A 131 1.00 14.09 -17.77
CA PRO A 131 2.45 14.22 -17.56
C PRO A 131 2.84 14.82 -16.22
N GLN A 132 2.10 15.78 -15.71
CA GLN A 132 2.36 16.44 -14.41
C GLN A 132 2.37 15.49 -13.21
N VAL A 133 1.81 14.31 -13.32
CA VAL A 133 1.85 13.32 -12.22
C VAL A 133 3.30 13.00 -11.83
N THR A 134 4.20 12.87 -12.80
CA THR A 134 5.60 12.46 -12.57
C THR A 134 6.66 13.49 -12.97
N GLU A 135 6.27 14.67 -13.48
CA GLU A 135 7.23 15.71 -13.90
C GLU A 135 7.48 16.81 -12.87
N ARG A 136 6.87 16.69 -11.68
CA ARG A 136 7.02 17.69 -10.61
C ARG A 136 8.23 17.45 -9.69
N GLY A 137 9.06 16.43 -9.98
CA GLY A 137 10.25 16.11 -9.20
C GLY A 137 9.95 15.49 -7.82
N LEU A 138 8.83 14.79 -7.67
CA LEU A 138 8.48 14.07 -6.44
C LEU A 138 9.04 12.66 -6.49
N ASP A 139 10.06 12.37 -5.70
CA ASP A 139 10.82 11.10 -5.73
C ASP A 139 9.99 9.88 -5.32
N ALA A 140 8.87 10.08 -4.60
CA ALA A 140 7.99 9.03 -4.11
C ALA A 140 6.79 8.73 -5.04
N VAL A 141 6.70 9.36 -6.23
CA VAL A 141 5.53 9.30 -7.11
C VAL A 141 5.85 8.59 -8.42
N PHE A 142 5.16 7.49 -8.66
CA PHE A 142 5.37 6.61 -9.82
C PHE A 142 4.09 6.37 -10.61
N ARG A 143 4.23 5.97 -11.88
CA ARG A 143 3.14 5.64 -12.79
C ARG A 143 3.41 4.34 -13.53
N MET A 144 2.34 3.52 -13.71
CA MET A 144 2.39 2.25 -14.43
C MET A 144 1.73 2.31 -15.81
N CYS A 145 0.94 3.34 -16.11
CA CYS A 145 0.28 3.54 -17.42
C CYS A 145 1.06 4.49 -18.32
N GLY A 146 0.67 4.56 -19.60
CA GLY A 146 1.21 5.50 -20.55
C GLY A 146 0.88 6.96 -20.21
N ARG A 147 1.53 7.89 -20.91
CA ARG A 147 1.35 9.34 -20.76
C ARG A 147 0.51 9.88 -21.91
N ASP A 148 -0.29 10.90 -21.64
CA ASP A 148 -1.14 11.55 -22.64
C ASP A 148 -0.34 12.16 -23.80
N ASP A 149 0.79 12.81 -23.49
CA ASP A 149 1.66 13.41 -24.50
C ASP A 149 2.29 12.36 -25.43
N GLN A 150 2.75 11.23 -24.90
CA GLN A 150 3.28 10.13 -25.71
C GLN A 150 2.18 9.49 -26.58
N GLN A 151 0.99 9.29 -26.03
CA GLN A 151 -0.15 8.76 -26.78
C GLN A 151 -0.55 9.72 -27.93
N GLY A 152 -0.52 11.02 -27.67
CA GLY A 152 -0.81 12.04 -28.68
C GLY A 152 0.18 12.01 -29.83
N ILE A 153 1.48 11.91 -29.55
CA ILE A 153 2.54 11.80 -30.57
C ILE A 153 2.33 10.53 -31.41
N VAL A 154 2.21 9.38 -30.77
CA VAL A 154 2.03 8.10 -31.49
C VAL A 154 0.76 8.10 -32.35
N ALA A 155 -0.34 8.65 -31.86
CA ALA A 155 -1.58 8.77 -32.61
C ALA A 155 -1.42 9.73 -33.80
N GLY A 156 -0.76 10.86 -33.59
CA GLY A 156 -0.47 11.83 -34.67
C GLY A 156 0.39 11.23 -35.78
N ASP A 157 1.49 10.60 -35.43
CA ASP A 157 2.38 9.92 -36.36
C ASP A 157 1.64 8.82 -37.16
N TYR A 158 0.84 8.01 -36.48
CA TYR A 158 0.04 6.98 -37.13
C TYR A 158 -0.97 7.56 -38.16
N ILE A 159 -1.64 8.65 -37.77
CA ILE A 159 -2.59 9.32 -38.69
C ILE A 159 -1.87 9.84 -39.96
N VAL A 160 -0.72 10.49 -39.76
CA VAL A 160 0.04 11.08 -40.86
C VAL A 160 0.73 10.00 -41.71
N ASP A 161 1.47 9.11 -41.08
CA ASP A 161 2.37 8.19 -41.78
C ASP A 161 1.65 6.96 -42.33
N VAL A 162 0.67 6.43 -41.62
CA VAL A 162 -0.02 5.19 -41.99
C VAL A 162 -1.34 5.49 -42.69
N LEU A 163 -2.19 6.31 -42.07
CA LEU A 163 -3.53 6.61 -42.61
C LEU A 163 -3.51 7.71 -43.69
N LYS A 164 -2.34 8.39 -43.90
CA LYS A 164 -2.20 9.51 -44.86
C LYS A 164 -3.23 10.63 -44.64
N GLY A 165 -3.64 10.80 -43.40
CA GLY A 165 -4.52 11.90 -42.97
C GLY A 165 -3.84 13.26 -43.19
N LYS A 166 -4.67 14.28 -43.46
CA LYS A 166 -4.22 15.67 -43.63
C LYS A 166 -4.75 16.53 -42.49
#